data_bd715eba3039fce04259ce0d6730d27f
#
_entry.id   bd715eba3039fce04259ce0d6730d27f
#
_cell.length_a   1.000
_cell.length_b   1.000
_cell.length_c   1.000
_cell.angle_alpha   90.00
_cell.angle_beta   90.00
_cell.angle_gamma   90.00
#
_symmetry.space_group_name_H-M   'P 1'
#
loop_
_entity.id
_entity.type
_entity.pdbx_description
1 polymer ?
#
loop_
_entity_poly.entity_id
_entity_poly.type
_entity_poly.pdbx_seq_one_letter_code
_entity_poly.pdbx_strand_id
1 'polypeptide(L)'
;MIKNDKAWVGDLLGGPLMSRESRVIAELLLTDPDEQTWQEQIVGHNILQASSPNTAKRYAATIRLRLNTLDKSAWTLIAEGSERERQQLLFVALTLHSPVVKDFLAEVVNDLRRQFKEKLPGNSWNEFVNNQVRQHPVLASYSDSSIAKMGNNLVKALAEAGYVDTPRRRNLQAVYLLPETQAVLQRLGQQD
;
A
#
# COMPACT_ATOMS: atom_id res chain seq x y z
N MET A 1 -9.37 -12.02 -22.77
CA MET A 1 -8.17 -12.15 -21.90
C MET A 1 -8.65 -11.91 -20.48
N ILE A 2 -8.78 -12.96 -19.67
CA ILE A 2 -9.19 -12.82 -18.24
C ILE A 2 -8.02 -12.14 -17.55
N LYS A 3 -8.14 -10.84 -17.27
CA LYS A 3 -7.21 -10.13 -16.38
C LYS A 3 -7.12 -10.95 -15.10
N ASN A 4 -5.92 -11.13 -14.57
CA ASN A 4 -5.73 -11.79 -13.27
C ASN A 4 -6.30 -10.87 -12.18
N ASP A 5 -7.61 -10.96 -11.96
CA ASP A 5 -8.37 -10.09 -11.07
C ASP A 5 -7.85 -10.12 -9.62
N LYS A 6 -7.25 -11.24 -9.19
CA LYS A 6 -6.61 -11.31 -7.86
C LYS A 6 -5.38 -10.40 -7.79
N ALA A 7 -4.59 -10.31 -8.87
CA ALA A 7 -3.45 -9.39 -8.93
C ALA A 7 -3.90 -7.92 -8.93
N TRP A 8 -5.09 -7.61 -9.48
CA TRP A 8 -5.64 -6.26 -9.45
C TRP A 8 -5.99 -5.82 -8.01
N VAL A 9 -6.58 -6.69 -7.20
CA VAL A 9 -6.84 -6.41 -5.78
C VAL A 9 -5.54 -6.38 -4.98
N GLY A 10 -4.57 -7.21 -5.35
CA GLY A 10 -3.33 -7.37 -4.63
C GLY A 10 -3.54 -7.87 -3.19
N ASP A 11 -2.80 -7.29 -2.25
CA ASP A 11 -2.87 -7.66 -0.85
C ASP A 11 -3.45 -6.57 0.07
N LEU A 12 -4.39 -5.77 -0.43
CA LEU A 12 -4.98 -4.67 0.34
C LEU A 12 -5.58 -5.12 1.69
N LEU A 13 -5.94 -6.40 1.81
CA LEU A 13 -6.32 -7.03 3.08
C LEU A 13 -5.16 -7.16 4.09
N GLY A 14 -3.92 -7.15 3.64
CA GLY A 14 -2.73 -7.37 4.47
C GLY A 14 -2.50 -6.26 5.50
N GLY A 15 -2.83 -5.03 5.15
CA GLY A 15 -2.70 -3.87 6.03
C GLY A 15 -2.54 -2.54 5.25
N PRO A 16 -2.52 -1.40 5.96
CA PRO A 16 -2.17 -0.09 5.40
C PRO A 16 -0.68 -0.03 5.04
N LEU A 17 0.00 1.10 5.14
CA LEU A 17 1.43 1.21 4.78
C LEU A 17 2.36 0.45 5.72
N MET A 18 1.99 0.31 7.00
CA MET A 18 2.83 -0.36 8.02
C MET A 18 4.25 0.24 8.05
N SER A 19 4.34 1.58 8.16
CA SER A 19 5.58 2.34 7.95
C SER A 19 6.74 1.86 8.82
N ARG A 20 6.49 1.58 10.11
CA ARG A 20 7.50 1.08 11.04
C ARG A 20 8.02 -0.30 10.65
N GLU A 21 7.11 -1.23 10.41
CA GLU A 21 7.43 -2.60 10.03
C GLU A 21 8.12 -2.64 8.65
N SER A 22 7.66 -1.81 7.72
CA SER A 22 8.24 -1.70 6.37
C SER A 22 9.68 -1.17 6.39
N ARG A 23 10.01 -0.25 7.29
CA ARG A 23 11.38 0.19 7.52
C ARG A 23 12.28 -0.98 7.92
N VAL A 24 11.87 -1.75 8.93
CA VAL A 24 12.63 -2.91 9.43
C VAL A 24 12.82 -3.97 8.34
N ILE A 25 11.78 -4.22 7.53
CA ILE A 25 11.88 -5.16 6.40
C ILE A 25 12.80 -4.63 5.30
N ALA A 26 12.77 -3.33 5.00
CA ALA A 26 13.69 -2.73 4.02
C ALA A 26 15.15 -2.85 4.49
N GLU A 27 15.43 -2.57 5.76
CA GLU A 27 16.75 -2.78 6.39
C GLU A 27 17.21 -4.25 6.22
N LEU A 28 16.34 -5.22 6.51
CA LEU A 28 16.64 -6.63 6.35
C LEU A 28 16.90 -7.02 4.87
N LEU A 29 16.05 -6.56 3.94
CA LEU A 29 16.20 -6.85 2.51
C LEU A 29 17.51 -6.31 1.91
N LEU A 30 18.00 -5.17 2.42
CA LEU A 30 19.29 -4.60 1.99
C LEU A 30 20.48 -5.48 2.35
N THR A 31 20.39 -6.36 3.35
CA THR A 31 21.43 -7.32 3.70
C THR A 31 21.43 -8.55 2.79
N ASP A 32 20.47 -8.65 1.85
CA ASP A 32 20.32 -9.79 0.93
C ASP A 32 20.26 -11.16 1.68
N PRO A 33 19.32 -11.32 2.64
CA PRO A 33 19.28 -12.48 3.51
C PRO A 33 18.84 -13.73 2.74
N ASP A 34 19.46 -14.86 3.05
CA ASP A 34 18.93 -16.17 2.66
C ASP A 34 17.63 -16.48 3.41
N GLU A 35 16.93 -17.53 3.00
CA GLU A 35 15.63 -17.88 3.60
C GLU A 35 15.77 -18.30 5.07
N GLN A 36 16.87 -18.92 5.47
CA GLN A 36 17.12 -19.31 6.86
C GLN A 36 17.29 -18.05 7.73
N THR A 37 18.13 -17.12 7.32
CA THR A 37 18.34 -15.84 8.00
C THR A 37 17.03 -15.04 8.06
N TRP A 38 16.27 -15.02 6.95
CA TRP A 38 14.94 -14.38 6.92
C TRP A 38 14.01 -14.94 7.99
N GLN A 39 13.86 -16.28 8.06
CA GLN A 39 12.98 -16.93 9.05
C GLN A 39 13.45 -16.69 10.49
N GLU A 40 14.75 -16.71 10.72
CA GLU A 40 15.33 -16.45 12.04
C GLU A 40 15.04 -15.01 12.49
N GLN A 41 15.24 -14.01 11.62
CA GLN A 41 14.94 -12.61 11.94
C GLN A 41 13.46 -12.38 12.19
N ILE A 42 12.57 -12.89 11.31
CA ILE A 42 11.13 -12.63 11.41
C ILE A 42 10.49 -13.40 12.57
N VAL A 43 10.82 -14.68 12.73
CA VAL A 43 10.15 -15.56 13.68
C VAL A 43 10.97 -15.73 14.96
N GLY A 44 12.25 -16.03 14.83
CA GLY A 44 13.15 -16.26 15.96
C GLY A 44 13.36 -15.00 16.79
N HIS A 45 13.82 -13.93 16.16
CA HIS A 45 14.10 -12.66 16.84
C HIS A 45 12.88 -11.72 16.91
N ASN A 46 11.81 -12.00 16.17
CA ASN A 46 10.61 -11.17 16.11
C ASN A 46 10.93 -9.67 15.92
N ILE A 47 11.78 -9.35 14.94
CA ILE A 47 12.23 -7.97 14.70
C ILE A 47 11.08 -6.99 14.44
N LEU A 48 9.93 -7.50 13.98
CA LEU A 48 8.71 -6.69 13.78
C LEU A 48 7.95 -6.42 15.09
N GLN A 49 8.33 -7.04 16.20
CA GLN A 49 7.64 -6.97 17.49
C GLN A 49 6.14 -7.33 17.36
N ALA A 50 5.85 -8.31 16.52
CA ALA A 50 4.48 -8.76 16.30
C ALA A 50 3.95 -9.56 17.50
N SER A 51 2.63 -9.56 17.70
CA SER A 51 1.97 -10.24 18.81
C SER A 51 2.04 -11.78 18.75
N SER A 52 2.35 -12.35 17.57
CA SER A 52 2.52 -13.78 17.37
C SER A 52 3.41 -14.07 16.16
N PRO A 53 4.04 -15.27 16.11
CA PRO A 53 4.83 -15.72 14.95
C PRO A 53 4.03 -15.68 13.64
N ASN A 54 2.76 -16.04 13.66
CA ASN A 54 1.88 -16.02 12.49
C ASN A 54 1.63 -14.57 12.00
N THR A 55 1.46 -13.64 12.93
CA THR A 55 1.33 -12.21 12.59
C THR A 55 2.62 -11.67 12.00
N ALA A 56 3.79 -12.02 12.58
CA ALA A 56 5.09 -11.65 12.07
C ALA A 56 5.29 -12.13 10.62
N LYS A 57 5.06 -13.43 10.37
CA LYS A 57 5.16 -14.02 9.02
C LYS A 57 4.24 -13.31 8.02
N ARG A 58 2.99 -13.06 8.39
CA ARG A 58 2.01 -12.42 7.51
C ARG A 58 2.42 -10.99 7.17
N TYR A 59 2.84 -10.20 8.15
CA TYR A 59 3.30 -8.83 7.90
C TYR A 59 4.56 -8.80 7.04
N ALA A 60 5.55 -9.63 7.38
CA ALA A 60 6.78 -9.72 6.62
C ALA A 60 6.54 -10.12 5.15
N ALA A 61 5.67 -11.10 4.91
CA ALA A 61 5.31 -11.54 3.56
C ALA A 61 4.60 -10.41 2.77
N THR A 62 3.58 -9.76 3.36
CA THR A 62 2.87 -8.64 2.75
C THR A 62 3.82 -7.50 2.39
N ILE A 63 4.68 -7.10 3.33
CA ILE A 63 5.63 -6.00 3.11
C ILE A 63 6.66 -6.37 2.04
N ARG A 64 7.24 -7.58 2.13
CA ARG A 64 8.23 -8.06 1.14
C ARG A 64 7.66 -8.03 -0.29
N LEU A 65 6.42 -8.48 -0.48
CA LEU A 65 5.77 -8.44 -1.80
C LEU A 65 5.61 -7.01 -2.33
N ARG A 66 5.23 -6.07 -1.48
CA ARG A 66 5.11 -4.65 -1.86
C ARG A 66 6.48 -4.05 -2.17
N LEU A 67 7.48 -4.25 -1.31
CA LEU A 67 8.82 -3.70 -1.51
C LEU A 67 9.51 -4.27 -2.75
N ASN A 68 9.23 -5.51 -3.12
CA ASN A 68 9.75 -6.13 -4.35
C ASN A 68 9.26 -5.47 -5.64
N THR A 69 8.27 -4.57 -5.59
CA THR A 69 7.88 -3.73 -6.73
C THR A 69 8.82 -2.54 -6.94
N LEU A 70 9.72 -2.30 -6.00
CA LEU A 70 10.68 -1.19 -6.00
C LEU A 70 12.11 -1.70 -6.13
N ASP A 71 13.03 -0.82 -6.53
CA ASP A 71 14.46 -1.11 -6.61
C ASP A 71 15.17 -0.96 -5.24
N LYS A 72 16.42 -1.45 -5.15
CA LYS A 72 17.24 -1.34 -3.93
C LYS A 72 17.47 0.11 -3.48
N SER A 73 17.51 1.06 -4.40
CA SER A 73 17.70 2.47 -4.02
C SER A 73 16.46 3.03 -3.30
N ALA A 74 15.27 2.60 -3.69
CA ALA A 74 14.05 2.93 -2.98
C ALA A 74 13.99 2.23 -1.60
N TRP A 75 14.50 1.00 -1.47
CA TRP A 75 14.62 0.34 -0.16
C TRP A 75 15.52 1.12 0.80
N THR A 76 16.65 1.66 0.30
CA THR A 76 17.54 2.51 1.11
C THR A 76 16.81 3.76 1.62
N LEU A 77 16.04 4.43 0.75
CA LEU A 77 15.23 5.59 1.16
C LEU A 77 14.13 5.22 2.17
N ILE A 78 13.53 4.02 2.04
CA ILE A 78 12.54 3.52 3.01
C ILE A 78 13.20 3.22 4.37
N ALA A 79 14.41 2.66 4.37
CA ALA A 79 15.15 2.33 5.57
C ALA A 79 15.68 3.57 6.31
N GLU A 80 16.33 4.47 5.58
CA GLU A 80 17.16 5.55 6.12
C GLU A 80 16.53 6.95 5.99
N GLY A 81 15.58 7.13 5.06
CA GLY A 81 14.96 8.41 4.76
C GLY A 81 14.00 8.90 5.86
N SER A 82 13.50 10.10 5.68
CA SER A 82 12.48 10.70 6.55
C SER A 82 11.19 9.89 6.54
N GLU A 83 10.37 10.06 7.58
CA GLU A 83 9.05 9.41 7.64
C GLU A 83 8.17 9.75 6.43
N ARG A 84 8.25 11.00 5.93
CA ARG A 84 7.46 11.44 4.78
C ARG A 84 7.91 10.78 3.48
N GLU A 85 9.22 10.67 3.23
CA GLU A 85 9.78 9.94 2.08
C GLU A 85 9.34 8.48 2.13
N ARG A 86 9.48 7.85 3.29
CA ARG A 86 9.07 6.47 3.52
C ARG A 86 7.59 6.26 3.20
N GLN A 87 6.70 7.08 3.75
CA GLN A 87 5.26 6.97 3.51
C GLN A 87 4.90 7.14 2.04
N GLN A 88 5.52 8.08 1.32
CA GLN A 88 5.29 8.24 -0.11
C GLN A 88 5.75 7.02 -0.92
N LEU A 89 6.95 6.51 -0.65
CA LEU A 89 7.48 5.33 -1.34
C LEU A 89 6.69 4.06 -1.03
N LEU A 90 6.25 3.88 0.21
CA LEU A 90 5.38 2.76 0.59
C LEU A 90 4.01 2.86 -0.08
N PHE A 91 3.49 4.06 -0.28
CA PHE A 91 2.26 4.25 -1.03
C PHE A 91 2.44 3.93 -2.52
N VAL A 92 3.58 4.30 -3.12
CA VAL A 92 3.95 3.88 -4.48
C VAL A 92 4.00 2.35 -4.57
N ALA A 93 4.72 1.69 -3.66
CA ALA A 93 4.78 0.22 -3.60
C ALA A 93 3.38 -0.42 -3.48
N LEU A 94 2.51 0.15 -2.65
CA LEU A 94 1.12 -0.31 -2.51
C LEU A 94 0.34 -0.17 -3.82
N THR A 95 0.46 0.95 -4.54
CA THR A 95 -0.26 1.16 -5.81
C THR A 95 0.24 0.23 -6.92
N LEU A 96 1.54 -0.09 -6.94
CA LEU A 96 2.13 -1.03 -7.89
C LEU A 96 1.68 -2.47 -7.61
N HIS A 97 1.68 -2.86 -6.34
CA HIS A 97 1.29 -4.22 -5.93
C HIS A 97 -0.23 -4.44 -5.94
N SER A 98 -1.01 -3.40 -5.71
CA SER A 98 -2.48 -3.43 -5.65
C SER A 98 -3.07 -2.36 -6.57
N PRO A 99 -3.18 -2.63 -7.89
CA PRO A 99 -3.67 -1.68 -8.88
C PRO A 99 -5.04 -1.07 -8.57
N VAL A 100 -5.89 -1.78 -7.82
CA VAL A 100 -7.18 -1.27 -7.31
C VAL A 100 -7.03 0.08 -6.57
N VAL A 101 -5.89 0.29 -5.89
CA VAL A 101 -5.61 1.56 -5.20
C VAL A 101 -5.38 2.70 -6.20
N LYS A 102 -4.65 2.41 -7.29
CA LYS A 102 -4.43 3.37 -8.39
C LYS A 102 -5.75 3.76 -9.06
N ASP A 103 -6.61 2.77 -9.33
CA ASP A 103 -7.91 3.02 -9.96
C ASP A 103 -8.84 3.81 -9.02
N PHE A 104 -8.84 3.50 -7.72
CA PHE A 104 -9.58 4.29 -6.72
C PHE A 104 -9.11 5.76 -6.68
N LEU A 105 -7.79 6.01 -6.74
CA LEU A 105 -7.27 7.37 -6.82
C LEU A 105 -7.75 8.09 -8.09
N ALA A 106 -7.69 7.42 -9.23
CA ALA A 106 -8.04 8.02 -10.52
C ALA A 106 -9.54 8.31 -10.63
N GLU A 107 -10.38 7.35 -10.27
CA GLU A 107 -11.82 7.41 -10.48
C GLU A 107 -12.58 8.12 -9.35
N VAL A 108 -12.09 8.03 -8.10
CA VAL A 108 -12.78 8.60 -6.95
C VAL A 108 -12.10 9.85 -6.44
N VAL A 109 -10.83 9.74 -6.01
CA VAL A 109 -10.16 10.88 -5.36
C VAL A 109 -9.95 12.05 -6.33
N ASN A 110 -9.48 11.77 -7.55
CA ASN A 110 -9.26 12.81 -8.54
C ASN A 110 -10.57 13.41 -9.06
N ASP A 111 -11.64 12.60 -9.17
CA ASP A 111 -12.95 13.11 -9.57
C ASP A 111 -13.53 14.05 -8.51
N LEU A 112 -13.46 13.68 -7.24
CA LEU A 112 -13.86 14.55 -6.13
C LEU A 112 -13.07 15.88 -6.15
N ARG A 113 -11.77 15.84 -6.44
CA ARG A 113 -10.94 17.04 -6.58
C ARG A 113 -11.36 17.92 -7.76
N ARG A 114 -11.67 17.33 -8.91
CA ARG A 114 -12.19 18.07 -10.09
C ARG A 114 -13.52 18.75 -9.79
N GLN A 115 -14.34 18.13 -8.95
CA GLN A 115 -15.61 18.68 -8.47
C GLN A 115 -15.45 19.66 -7.31
N PHE A 116 -14.22 19.99 -6.90
CA PHE A 116 -13.93 20.87 -5.76
C PHE A 116 -14.56 20.40 -4.45
N LYS A 117 -14.72 19.07 -4.28
CA LYS A 117 -15.18 18.50 -3.02
C LYS A 117 -14.05 18.53 -2.01
N GLU A 118 -14.39 18.89 -0.77
CA GLU A 118 -13.41 19.01 0.31
C GLU A 118 -13.18 17.68 1.05
N LYS A 119 -14.03 16.67 0.82
CA LYS A 119 -14.06 15.48 1.66
C LYS A 119 -14.28 14.21 0.85
N LEU A 120 -13.58 13.12 1.24
CA LEU A 120 -13.84 11.77 0.76
C LEU A 120 -15.03 11.17 1.54
N PRO A 121 -16.19 10.92 0.90
CA PRO A 121 -17.37 10.36 1.56
C PRO A 121 -17.11 8.99 2.20
N GLY A 122 -17.84 8.67 3.27
CA GLY A 122 -17.66 7.44 4.02
C GLY A 122 -17.96 6.16 3.23
N ASN A 123 -18.87 6.25 2.26
CA ASN A 123 -19.32 5.16 1.39
C ASN A 123 -18.51 5.01 0.09
N SER A 124 -17.56 5.90 -0.19
CA SER A 124 -16.82 5.94 -1.47
C SER A 124 -16.18 4.61 -1.86
N TRP A 125 -15.63 3.86 -0.90
CA TRP A 125 -15.06 2.56 -1.17
C TRP A 125 -16.10 1.54 -1.62
N ASN A 126 -17.24 1.46 -0.93
CA ASN A 126 -18.32 0.52 -1.25
C ASN A 126 -18.95 0.84 -2.61
N GLU A 127 -19.17 2.12 -2.92
CA GLU A 127 -19.66 2.55 -4.22
C GLU A 127 -18.68 2.21 -5.34
N PHE A 128 -17.38 2.46 -5.14
CA PHE A 128 -16.34 2.07 -6.08
C PHE A 128 -16.34 0.55 -6.32
N VAL A 129 -16.32 -0.26 -5.27
CA VAL A 129 -16.36 -1.73 -5.39
C VAL A 129 -17.60 -2.19 -6.16
N ASN A 130 -18.77 -1.66 -5.86
CA ASN A 130 -20.02 -2.00 -6.56
C ASN A 130 -19.96 -1.67 -8.07
N ASN A 131 -19.29 -0.56 -8.43
CA ASN A 131 -19.12 -0.18 -9.82
C ASN A 131 -18.10 -1.09 -10.55
N GLN A 132 -17.07 -1.57 -9.83
CA GLN A 132 -15.99 -2.39 -10.39
C GLN A 132 -16.33 -3.89 -10.49
N VAL A 133 -17.37 -4.39 -9.80
CA VAL A 133 -17.67 -5.82 -9.72
C VAL A 133 -17.92 -6.47 -11.10
N ARG A 134 -18.43 -5.70 -12.07
CA ARG A 134 -18.66 -6.20 -13.44
C ARG A 134 -17.36 -6.39 -14.22
N GLN A 135 -16.37 -5.53 -13.98
CA GLN A 135 -15.06 -5.59 -14.65
C GLN A 135 -14.10 -6.53 -13.89
N HIS A 136 -14.30 -6.68 -12.58
CA HIS A 136 -13.49 -7.48 -11.69
C HIS A 136 -14.36 -8.43 -10.85
N PRO A 137 -14.85 -9.55 -11.46
CA PRO A 137 -15.74 -10.50 -10.80
C PRO A 137 -15.16 -11.12 -9.51
N VAL A 138 -13.84 -11.11 -9.33
CA VAL A 138 -13.17 -11.56 -8.09
C VAL A 138 -13.70 -10.83 -6.86
N LEU A 139 -14.15 -9.59 -7.00
CA LEU A 139 -14.73 -8.81 -5.89
C LEU A 139 -15.93 -9.51 -5.26
N ALA A 140 -16.75 -10.21 -6.04
CA ALA A 140 -17.89 -10.97 -5.55
C ALA A 140 -17.49 -12.18 -4.70
N SER A 141 -16.22 -12.62 -4.74
CA SER A 141 -15.72 -13.73 -3.90
C SER A 141 -15.32 -13.31 -2.49
N TYR A 142 -15.21 -12.01 -2.22
CA TYR A 142 -14.88 -11.49 -0.90
C TYR A 142 -16.14 -11.28 -0.06
N SER A 143 -16.06 -11.59 1.24
CA SER A 143 -17.12 -11.25 2.19
C SER A 143 -17.23 -9.74 2.39
N ASP A 144 -18.40 -9.27 2.84
CA ASP A 144 -18.63 -7.85 3.18
C ASP A 144 -17.61 -7.34 4.21
N SER A 145 -17.25 -8.19 5.19
CA SER A 145 -16.23 -7.86 6.18
C SER A 145 -14.84 -7.70 5.58
N SER A 146 -14.49 -8.50 4.55
CA SER A 146 -13.24 -8.37 3.81
C SER A 146 -13.22 -7.08 2.99
N ILE A 147 -14.30 -6.77 2.27
CA ILE A 147 -14.45 -5.52 1.53
C ILE A 147 -14.33 -4.31 2.47
N ALA A 148 -15.02 -4.33 3.60
CA ALA A 148 -14.92 -3.26 4.60
C ALA A 148 -13.49 -3.12 5.15
N LYS A 149 -12.78 -4.22 5.40
CA LYS A 149 -11.39 -4.21 5.86
C LYS A 149 -10.44 -3.62 4.81
N MET A 150 -10.61 -3.96 3.52
CA MET A 150 -9.86 -3.35 2.42
C MET A 150 -10.05 -1.83 2.40
N GLY A 151 -11.30 -1.35 2.48
CA GLY A 151 -11.60 0.08 2.53
C GLY A 151 -10.98 0.79 3.73
N ASN A 152 -11.00 0.17 4.90
CA ASN A 152 -10.37 0.72 6.10
C ASN A 152 -8.84 0.82 5.94
N ASN A 153 -8.19 -0.21 5.37
CA ASN A 153 -6.76 -0.20 5.09
C ASN A 153 -6.40 0.86 4.04
N LEU A 154 -7.21 0.98 2.98
CA LEU A 154 -7.04 2.01 1.95
C LEU A 154 -7.11 3.42 2.53
N VAL A 155 -8.15 3.72 3.33
CA VAL A 155 -8.32 5.06 3.92
C VAL A 155 -7.18 5.39 4.90
N LYS A 156 -6.68 4.40 5.66
CA LYS A 156 -5.49 4.56 6.49
C LYS A 156 -4.25 4.86 5.65
N ALA A 157 -4.02 4.11 4.58
CA ALA A 157 -2.91 4.34 3.67
C ALA A 157 -2.98 5.72 3.00
N LEU A 158 -4.18 6.17 2.60
CA LEU A 158 -4.41 7.52 2.07
C LEU A 158 -4.07 8.62 3.09
N ALA A 159 -4.40 8.40 4.36
CA ALA A 159 -4.06 9.34 5.44
C ALA A 159 -2.55 9.38 5.72
N GLU A 160 -1.90 8.21 5.78
CA GLU A 160 -0.45 8.10 5.98
C GLU A 160 0.32 8.75 4.81
N ALA A 161 -0.16 8.58 3.57
CA ALA A 161 0.43 9.19 2.37
C ALA A 161 0.07 10.67 2.17
N GLY A 162 -0.83 11.22 2.99
CA GLY A 162 -1.22 12.63 2.97
C GLY A 162 -2.30 13.00 1.95
N TYR A 163 -3.04 12.03 1.41
CA TYR A 163 -4.17 12.29 0.51
C TYR A 163 -5.42 12.77 1.25
N VAL A 164 -5.56 12.37 2.51
CA VAL A 164 -6.58 12.87 3.43
C VAL A 164 -5.93 13.22 4.78
N ASP A 165 -6.54 14.12 5.56
CA ASP A 165 -6.00 14.56 6.84
C ASP A 165 -5.96 13.44 7.90
N THR A 166 -7.08 12.73 8.06
CA THR A 166 -7.19 11.59 8.97
C THR A 166 -8.18 10.55 8.43
N PRO A 167 -8.06 9.27 8.84
CA PRO A 167 -9.02 8.24 8.44
C PRO A 167 -10.46 8.52 8.88
N ARG A 168 -10.65 9.33 9.93
CA ARG A 168 -11.97 9.67 10.47
C ARG A 168 -12.61 10.86 9.76
N ARG A 169 -11.87 11.97 9.60
CA ARG A 169 -12.39 13.21 8.99
C ARG A 169 -12.43 13.14 7.48
N ARG A 170 -11.36 12.58 6.88
CA ARG A 170 -11.20 12.35 5.44
C ARG A 170 -11.24 13.63 4.60
N ASN A 171 -10.79 14.78 5.15
CA ASN A 171 -10.65 16.00 4.36
C ASN A 171 -9.53 15.81 3.34
N LEU A 172 -9.83 16.03 2.05
CA LEU A 172 -8.87 15.87 0.96
C LEU A 172 -7.73 16.88 1.09
N GLN A 173 -6.51 16.40 0.86
CA GLN A 173 -5.28 17.18 0.94
C GLN A 173 -4.55 17.19 -0.40
N ALA A 174 -3.88 18.29 -0.72
CA ALA A 174 -2.94 18.32 -1.84
C ALA A 174 -1.67 17.53 -1.47
N VAL A 175 -1.29 16.59 -2.32
CA VAL A 175 -0.06 15.80 -2.14
C VAL A 175 1.01 16.32 -3.08
N TYR A 176 2.13 16.73 -2.51
CA TYR A 176 3.33 17.12 -3.24
C TYR A 176 4.37 16.02 -3.03
N LEU A 177 4.76 15.38 -4.13
CA LEU A 177 5.79 14.35 -4.10
C LEU A 177 7.15 14.97 -3.84
N LEU A 178 7.92 14.36 -2.95
CA LEU A 178 9.30 14.73 -2.69
C LEU A 178 10.18 14.40 -3.91
N PRO A 179 11.29 15.13 -4.12
CA PRO A 179 12.19 14.91 -5.27
C PRO A 179 12.67 13.45 -5.37
N GLU A 180 12.96 12.81 -4.24
CA GLU A 180 13.40 11.42 -4.13
C GLU A 180 12.31 10.46 -4.63
N THR A 181 11.06 10.68 -4.23
CA THR A 181 9.91 9.89 -4.70
C THR A 181 9.68 10.08 -6.20
N GLN A 182 9.81 11.33 -6.70
CA GLN A 182 9.70 11.60 -8.13
C GLN A 182 10.79 10.88 -8.93
N ALA A 183 12.03 10.86 -8.43
CA ALA A 183 13.15 10.16 -9.07
C ALA A 183 12.91 8.64 -9.13
N VAL A 184 12.34 8.03 -8.08
CA VAL A 184 11.94 6.61 -8.09
C VAL A 184 10.87 6.36 -9.15
N LEU A 185 9.81 7.17 -9.20
CA LEU A 185 8.73 7.03 -10.18
C LEU A 185 9.23 7.17 -11.63
N GLN A 186 10.16 8.10 -11.89
CA GLN A 186 10.77 8.26 -13.22
C GLN A 186 11.54 7.02 -13.64
N ARG A 187 12.32 6.40 -12.73
CA ARG A 187 13.04 5.15 -13.04
C ARG A 187 12.11 3.99 -13.31
N LEU A 188 11.01 3.88 -12.54
CA LEU A 188 9.99 2.84 -12.76
C LEU A 188 9.29 2.99 -14.11
N GLY A 189 8.96 4.21 -14.52
CA GLY A 189 8.34 4.49 -15.82
C GLY A 189 9.29 4.37 -17.03
N GLN A 190 10.59 4.16 -16.83
CA GLN A 190 11.57 3.92 -17.90
C GLN A 190 11.85 2.42 -18.12
N GLN A 191 11.31 1.55 -17.25
CA GLN A 191 11.50 0.09 -17.31
C GLN A 191 10.37 -0.64 -18.07
N ASP A 192 9.30 0.09 -18.45
CA ASP A 192 8.19 -0.38 -19.29
C ASP A 192 8.45 -0.02 -20.77
#